data_d07b970b7fec33f2ab479c90339bc601
#
_entry.id   d07b970b7fec33f2ab479c90339bc601
#
_cell.length_a   1.000
_cell.length_b   1.000
_cell.length_c   1.000
_cell.angle_alpha   90.00
_cell.angle_beta   90.00
_cell.angle_gamma   90.00
#
_symmetry.space_group_name_H-M   'P 1'
#
loop_
_entity.id
_entity.type
_entity.pdbx_description
1 polymer ?
#
loop_
_entity_poly.entity_id
_entity_poly.type
_entity_poly.pdbx_seq_one_letter_code
_entity_poly.pdbx_strand_id
1 'polypeptide(L)'
;MPVGKPAFRKFLRQSSAGFNEALLSHEKAFHGAQSPLSDGPDWPKIGWREALNRQLWRFLALAAVTSFSGCSGMTEMARDLVRDLSDIDLEAMSGGMFGGEPLMVSQEQMTRLTKLPRIPSLWQVTLEESKVTVFSPLFENGSVYAASTNGELLRIDPVSGKQSGSIQTKSQLSGGVGTGEGMILVGSFKGQVLAYDERNGKLLWSTHVSTEVLSPPYAGNGMVIVRTGDGRIFSLEASSGKRKWIYQGATPALTVRSFAGVAMSNDMVFAGFAGGKLIALNLASGSLAWEAVVARPKGATELERITDITSLPVTDGQQVCAVAYQGRIACFDAASGNQLWARDVSSNAGLAMDEYYVYVSENKGELIAYDKRDGASVWKQDMLSGFRLSPPLIQGPYIVVADMLGNVSLIRRDNGSIVARSSTDGSPILARPASLPNGFVVQTRSGGLYAFGVTG
;
A
#
# COMPACT_ATOMS: atom_id res chain seq x y z
N MET A 1 -32.95 36.95 9.07
CA MET A 1 -33.75 36.61 10.28
C MET A 1 -33.40 35.19 10.67
N PRO A 2 -32.92 34.90 11.86
CA PRO A 2 -32.53 33.55 12.24
C PRO A 2 -33.78 32.73 12.57
N VAL A 3 -33.94 31.60 11.89
CA VAL A 3 -34.99 30.61 12.17
C VAL A 3 -34.68 29.95 13.52
N GLY A 4 -35.56 30.13 14.50
CA GLY A 4 -35.31 29.77 15.87
C GLY A 4 -35.22 28.26 16.13
N LYS A 5 -34.32 27.89 17.03
CA LYS A 5 -34.06 26.54 17.53
C LYS A 5 -35.27 25.62 17.82
N PRO A 6 -36.48 26.13 18.13
CA PRO A 6 -37.65 25.28 18.37
C PRO A 6 -38.26 24.62 17.12
N ALA A 7 -38.17 25.23 15.94
CA ALA A 7 -38.77 24.67 14.70
C ALA A 7 -37.98 23.45 14.20
N PHE A 8 -36.68 23.46 14.33
CA PHE A 8 -35.82 22.37 13.93
C PHE A 8 -35.98 21.13 14.82
N ARG A 9 -36.15 21.32 16.13
CA ARG A 9 -36.46 20.21 17.07
C ARG A 9 -37.81 19.56 16.81
N LYS A 10 -38.80 20.33 16.35
CA LYS A 10 -40.13 19.80 16.01
C LYS A 10 -40.10 18.97 14.72
N PHE A 11 -39.33 19.40 13.73
CA PHE A 11 -39.11 18.66 12.48
C PHE A 11 -38.40 17.32 12.73
N LEU A 12 -37.34 17.28 13.53
CA LEU A 12 -36.62 16.04 13.87
C LEU A 12 -37.51 15.07 14.69
N ARG A 13 -38.41 15.54 15.54
CA ARG A 13 -39.37 14.69 16.28
C ARG A 13 -40.46 14.08 15.38
N GLN A 14 -40.91 14.79 14.36
CA GLN A 14 -41.90 14.25 13.39
C GLN A 14 -41.25 13.21 12.43
N SER A 15 -40.01 13.41 12.04
CA SER A 15 -39.28 12.42 11.20
C SER A 15 -38.97 11.14 11.95
N SER A 16 -38.69 11.20 13.25
CA SER A 16 -38.41 10.00 14.07
C SER A 16 -39.66 9.17 14.36
N ALA A 17 -40.85 9.78 14.42
CA ALA A 17 -42.11 9.06 14.65
C ALA A 17 -42.51 8.22 13.42
N GLY A 18 -42.41 8.78 12.20
CA GLY A 18 -42.70 8.05 10.95
C GLY A 18 -41.74 6.88 10.66
N PHE A 19 -40.51 7.01 11.11
CA PHE A 19 -39.50 5.97 10.94
C PHE A 19 -39.69 4.79 11.90
N ASN A 20 -40.13 5.05 13.12
CA ASN A 20 -40.45 4.01 14.09
C ASN A 20 -41.68 3.18 13.67
N GLU A 21 -42.69 3.77 13.02
CA GLU A 21 -43.85 3.03 12.51
C GLU A 21 -43.45 2.12 11.32
N ALA A 22 -42.52 2.56 10.43
CA ALA A 22 -42.02 1.76 9.35
C ALA A 22 -41.18 0.57 9.85
N LEU A 23 -40.40 0.74 10.92
CA LEU A 23 -39.62 -0.35 11.53
C LEU A 23 -40.52 -1.39 12.22
N LEU A 24 -41.56 -0.97 12.89
CA LEU A 24 -42.51 -1.88 13.54
C LEU A 24 -43.37 -2.67 12.54
N SER A 25 -43.63 -2.13 11.35
CA SER A 25 -44.31 -2.87 10.26
C SER A 25 -43.42 -3.94 9.63
N HIS A 26 -42.10 -3.70 9.54
CA HIS A 26 -41.13 -4.69 9.06
C HIS A 26 -40.86 -5.82 10.06
N GLU A 27 -40.89 -5.53 11.36
CA GLU A 27 -40.70 -6.53 12.41
C GLU A 27 -41.87 -7.53 12.48
N LYS A 28 -43.09 -7.11 12.17
CA LYS A 28 -44.28 -7.99 12.08
C LYS A 28 -44.25 -8.90 10.88
N ALA A 29 -43.60 -8.55 9.78
CA ALA A 29 -43.46 -9.37 8.59
C ALA A 29 -42.43 -10.51 8.76
N PHE A 30 -41.47 -10.38 9.69
CA PHE A 30 -40.40 -11.37 9.92
C PHE A 30 -40.75 -12.47 10.93
N HIS A 31 -41.83 -12.32 11.72
CA HIS A 31 -42.22 -13.30 12.74
C HIS A 31 -43.16 -14.41 12.20
N GLY A 32 -43.46 -14.45 10.87
CA GLY A 32 -44.36 -15.42 10.27
C GLY A 32 -43.71 -16.68 9.68
N ALA A 33 -42.42 -16.84 9.70
CA ALA A 33 -41.69 -17.99 9.13
C ALA A 33 -41.05 -18.83 10.25
N GLN A 34 -41.75 -19.87 10.71
CA GLN A 34 -41.19 -20.91 11.58
C GLN A 34 -40.44 -21.94 10.71
N SER A 35 -39.15 -22.19 11.03
CA SER A 35 -38.48 -23.46 10.73
C SER A 35 -37.60 -23.87 11.91
N PRO A 36 -37.52 -25.15 12.27
CA PRO A 36 -36.89 -25.65 13.47
C PRO A 36 -35.45 -26.06 13.17
N LEU A 37 -34.46 -25.45 13.83
CA LEU A 37 -33.17 -26.08 14.08
C LEU A 37 -32.64 -25.57 15.43
N SER A 38 -32.40 -26.50 16.30
CA SER A 38 -31.88 -26.38 17.65
C SER A 38 -30.37 -26.21 17.70
N ASP A 39 -29.94 -25.52 18.74
CA ASP A 39 -28.62 -25.57 19.40
C ASP A 39 -27.40 -24.99 18.65
N GLY A 40 -27.09 -23.71 18.96
CA GLY A 40 -25.83 -23.04 18.76
C GLY A 40 -25.53 -22.05 19.90
N PRO A 41 -24.27 -21.76 20.24
CA PRO A 41 -23.87 -21.10 21.46
C PRO A 41 -24.29 -19.62 21.53
N ASP A 42 -24.56 -19.17 22.76
CA ASP A 42 -24.98 -17.80 23.15
C ASP A 42 -23.97 -16.73 22.70
N TRP A 43 -24.42 -15.83 21.84
CA TRP A 43 -23.70 -14.60 21.49
C TRP A 43 -24.24 -13.41 22.31
N PRO A 44 -23.38 -12.52 22.83
CA PRO A 44 -23.84 -11.35 23.57
C PRO A 44 -24.59 -10.37 22.67
N LYS A 45 -25.87 -10.13 22.96
CA LYS A 45 -26.81 -9.28 22.21
C LYS A 45 -26.67 -7.77 22.49
N ILE A 46 -25.49 -7.25 22.80
CA ILE A 46 -25.29 -5.85 23.16
C ILE A 46 -24.19 -5.24 22.28
N GLY A 47 -24.56 -4.35 21.36
CA GLY A 47 -23.60 -3.50 20.64
C GLY A 47 -23.97 -3.11 19.21
N TRP A 48 -24.58 -3.95 18.43
CA TRP A 48 -24.84 -3.70 17.00
C TRP A 48 -25.92 -2.66 16.72
N ARG A 49 -26.96 -2.58 17.55
CA ARG A 49 -28.07 -1.62 17.38
C ARG A 49 -27.63 -0.16 17.62
N GLU A 50 -26.76 0.08 18.58
CA GLU A 50 -26.28 1.44 18.85
C GLU A 50 -25.25 1.91 17.82
N ALA A 51 -24.41 1.04 17.32
CA ALA A 51 -23.43 1.37 16.27
C ALA A 51 -24.13 1.68 14.93
N LEU A 52 -25.12 0.86 14.52
CA LEU A 52 -25.88 1.09 13.30
C LEU A 52 -26.71 2.37 13.36
N ASN A 53 -27.30 2.66 14.52
CA ASN A 53 -28.12 3.87 14.73
C ASN A 53 -27.26 5.14 14.67
N ARG A 54 -26.04 5.13 15.22
CA ARG A 54 -25.09 6.25 15.13
C ARG A 54 -24.60 6.50 13.70
N GLN A 55 -24.39 5.46 12.91
CA GLN A 55 -23.99 5.61 11.50
C GLN A 55 -25.12 6.13 10.62
N LEU A 56 -26.35 5.63 10.76
CA LEU A 56 -27.51 6.11 10.02
C LEU A 56 -27.80 7.59 10.29
N TRP A 57 -27.65 8.05 11.53
CA TRP A 57 -27.81 9.47 11.87
C TRP A 57 -26.72 10.36 11.26
N ARG A 58 -25.50 9.83 11.07
CA ARG A 58 -24.41 10.55 10.39
C ARG A 58 -24.66 10.69 8.89
N PHE A 59 -25.17 9.64 8.22
CA PHE A 59 -25.54 9.70 6.79
C PHE A 59 -26.73 10.64 6.55
N LEU A 60 -27.72 10.67 7.40
CA LEU A 60 -28.86 11.59 7.31
C LEU A 60 -28.45 13.04 7.55
N ALA A 61 -27.49 13.31 8.43
CA ALA A 61 -26.93 14.64 8.63
C ALA A 61 -26.15 15.12 7.39
N LEU A 62 -25.40 14.23 6.71
CA LEU A 62 -24.67 14.53 5.48
C LEU A 62 -25.61 14.86 4.31
N ALA A 63 -26.69 14.11 4.14
CA ALA A 63 -27.71 14.36 3.12
C ALA A 63 -28.47 15.68 3.34
N ALA A 64 -28.65 16.10 4.59
CA ALA A 64 -29.25 17.39 4.91
C ALA A 64 -28.35 18.59 4.57
N VAL A 65 -27.03 18.44 4.70
CA VAL A 65 -26.05 19.50 4.38
C VAL A 65 -25.92 19.71 2.86
N THR A 66 -26.03 18.66 2.04
CA THR A 66 -25.94 18.78 0.57
C THR A 66 -27.19 19.42 -0.07
N SER A 67 -28.32 19.44 0.62
CA SER A 67 -29.58 20.03 0.10
C SER A 67 -29.67 21.55 0.29
N PHE A 68 -28.72 22.18 0.97
CA PHE A 68 -28.70 23.62 1.27
C PHE A 68 -27.54 24.38 0.59
N SER A 69 -27.13 24.00 -0.60
CA SER A 69 -26.09 24.70 -1.38
C SER A 69 -26.65 26.00 -2.02
N GLY A 70 -26.80 27.00 -1.21
CA GLY A 70 -27.13 28.34 -1.68
C GLY A 70 -27.08 29.36 -0.55
N CYS A 71 -25.89 29.71 -0.10
CA CYS A 71 -25.50 31.01 0.46
C CYS A 71 -24.11 30.92 1.12
N SER A 72 -23.28 31.88 0.85
CA SER A 72 -21.94 32.09 1.38
C SER A 72 -21.90 32.19 2.91
N GLY A 73 -21.49 31.15 3.58
CA GLY A 73 -21.32 31.11 5.02
C GLY A 73 -21.30 29.68 5.55
N MET A 74 -20.24 28.93 5.26
CA MET A 74 -19.98 27.66 5.98
C MET A 74 -19.68 28.01 7.44
N THR A 75 -20.63 27.71 8.32
CA THR A 75 -20.49 27.87 9.77
C THR A 75 -19.40 26.91 10.28
N GLU A 76 -18.75 27.25 11.41
CA GLU A 76 -17.75 26.41 12.10
C GLU A 76 -18.22 24.96 12.28
N MET A 77 -19.51 24.74 12.44
CA MET A 77 -20.12 23.40 12.58
C MET A 77 -19.93 22.51 11.33
N ALA A 78 -19.83 23.06 10.12
CA ALA A 78 -19.55 22.28 8.91
C ALA A 78 -18.06 21.94 8.80
N ARG A 79 -17.20 22.81 9.31
CA ARG A 79 -15.74 22.55 9.38
C ARG A 79 -15.42 21.49 10.42
N ASP A 80 -16.07 21.50 11.58
CA ASP A 80 -15.90 20.47 12.61
C ASP A 80 -16.42 19.12 12.13
N LEU A 81 -17.53 19.08 11.38
CA LEU A 81 -18.06 17.84 10.80
C LEU A 81 -17.13 17.26 9.74
N VAL A 82 -16.50 18.09 8.92
CA VAL A 82 -15.50 17.66 7.92
C VAL A 82 -14.21 17.20 8.62
N ARG A 83 -13.85 17.82 9.74
CA ARG A 83 -12.70 17.43 10.56
C ARG A 83 -12.92 16.07 11.23
N ASP A 84 -14.10 15.84 11.83
CA ASP A 84 -14.49 14.55 12.41
C ASP A 84 -14.58 13.43 11.36
N LEU A 85 -14.86 13.77 10.08
CA LEU A 85 -14.86 12.81 8.97
C LEU A 85 -13.44 12.48 8.47
N SER A 86 -12.47 13.39 8.66
CA SER A 86 -11.06 13.12 8.33
C SER A 86 -10.38 12.17 9.33
N ASP A 87 -10.92 12.07 10.55
CA ASP A 87 -10.44 11.17 11.60
C ASP A 87 -11.13 9.79 11.59
N ILE A 88 -12.03 9.53 10.61
CA ILE A 88 -12.54 8.17 10.38
C ILE A 88 -11.38 7.36 9.80
N ASP A 89 -10.89 6.42 10.60
CA ASP A 89 -9.91 5.44 10.16
C ASP A 89 -10.53 4.54 9.06
N LEU A 90 -10.38 4.99 7.82
CA LEU A 90 -10.81 4.27 6.62
C LEU A 90 -10.14 2.89 6.52
N GLU A 91 -9.01 2.67 7.22
CA GLU A 91 -8.35 1.38 7.29
C GLU A 91 -9.03 0.42 8.27
N ALA A 92 -9.54 0.92 9.40
CA ALA A 92 -10.37 0.11 10.30
C ALA A 92 -11.69 -0.30 9.62
N MET A 93 -12.24 0.56 8.75
CA MET A 93 -13.41 0.21 7.92
C MET A 93 -13.04 -0.72 6.76
N SER A 94 -11.88 -0.58 6.11
CA SER A 94 -11.46 -1.44 5.00
C SER A 94 -11.11 -2.85 5.48
N GLY A 95 -10.55 -3.03 6.66
CA GLY A 95 -10.29 -4.32 7.27
C GLY A 95 -11.56 -5.15 7.53
N GLY A 96 -12.70 -4.49 7.78
CA GLY A 96 -13.99 -5.15 7.97
C GLY A 96 -14.85 -5.27 6.70
N MET A 97 -14.64 -4.41 5.70
CA MET A 97 -15.45 -4.38 4.48
C MET A 97 -14.92 -5.31 3.37
N PHE A 98 -13.66 -5.70 3.42
CA PHE A 98 -13.03 -6.61 2.44
C PHE A 98 -12.93 -8.07 2.92
N GLY A 99 -13.80 -8.52 3.83
CA GLY A 99 -14.05 -9.95 4.09
C GLY A 99 -12.86 -10.77 4.59
N GLY A 100 -11.83 -10.14 5.12
CA GLY A 100 -10.76 -10.83 5.84
C GLY A 100 -11.13 -10.93 7.32
N GLU A 101 -11.34 -12.15 7.83
CA GLU A 101 -11.37 -12.35 9.28
C GLU A 101 -10.13 -11.70 9.91
N PRO A 102 -10.24 -11.10 11.11
CA PRO A 102 -9.07 -10.63 11.83
C PRO A 102 -8.10 -11.79 11.99
N LEU A 103 -6.95 -11.70 11.34
CA LEU A 103 -5.92 -12.72 11.40
C LEU A 103 -5.46 -12.82 12.85
N MET A 104 -5.85 -13.86 13.56
CA MET A 104 -5.52 -14.05 14.97
C MET A 104 -4.17 -14.74 15.09
N VAL A 105 -3.18 -14.03 15.59
CA VAL A 105 -1.89 -14.60 15.95
C VAL A 105 -2.05 -15.39 17.25
N SER A 106 -1.65 -16.66 17.28
CA SER A 106 -1.77 -17.49 18.47
C SER A 106 -0.75 -17.09 19.55
N GLN A 107 -1.11 -17.29 20.83
CA GLN A 107 -0.21 -17.03 21.95
C GLN A 107 1.07 -17.88 21.87
N GLU A 108 0.96 -19.11 21.41
CA GLU A 108 2.11 -20.00 21.20
C GLU A 108 3.06 -19.45 20.13
N GLN A 109 2.52 -18.98 19.01
CA GLN A 109 3.27 -18.35 17.93
C GLN A 109 4.02 -17.10 18.43
N MET A 110 3.34 -16.22 19.17
CA MET A 110 3.98 -15.06 19.80
C MET A 110 5.11 -15.47 20.75
N THR A 111 4.89 -16.50 21.58
CA THR A 111 5.90 -16.99 22.51
C THR A 111 7.13 -17.54 21.79
N ARG A 112 6.95 -18.24 20.67
CA ARG A 112 8.07 -18.75 19.85
C ARG A 112 8.84 -17.60 19.21
N LEU A 113 8.15 -16.61 18.64
CA LEU A 113 8.76 -15.47 17.97
C LEU A 113 9.53 -14.55 18.92
N THR A 114 9.06 -14.38 20.17
CA THR A 114 9.76 -13.57 21.18
C THR A 114 11.05 -14.20 21.72
N LYS A 115 11.23 -15.51 21.53
CA LYS A 115 12.48 -16.23 21.92
C LYS A 115 13.58 -16.15 20.86
N LEU A 116 13.28 -15.65 19.68
CA LEU A 116 14.27 -15.52 18.60
C LEU A 116 15.38 -14.52 18.98
N PRO A 117 16.61 -14.71 18.50
CA PRO A 117 17.67 -13.74 18.62
C PRO A 117 17.25 -12.37 18.06
N ARG A 118 17.77 -11.29 18.64
CA ARG A 118 17.55 -9.94 18.13
C ARG A 118 18.50 -9.64 17.00
N ILE A 119 18.02 -8.90 16.01
CA ILE A 119 18.83 -8.31 14.95
C ILE A 119 19.53 -7.09 15.57
N PRO A 120 20.86 -6.95 15.45
CA PRO A 120 21.56 -5.78 15.97
C PRO A 120 21.04 -4.46 15.38
N SER A 121 20.65 -3.51 16.22
CA SER A 121 20.30 -2.16 15.80
C SER A 121 21.58 -1.35 15.55
N LEU A 122 21.65 -0.68 14.40
CA LEU A 122 22.78 0.18 14.03
C LEU A 122 22.52 1.63 14.45
N TRP A 123 21.39 2.17 14.01
CA TRP A 123 20.98 3.54 14.30
C TRP A 123 19.48 3.74 14.10
N GLN A 124 18.97 4.83 14.63
CA GLN A 124 17.59 5.26 14.50
C GLN A 124 17.52 6.74 14.22
N VAL A 125 16.60 7.15 13.33
CA VAL A 125 16.26 8.55 13.02
C VAL A 125 14.75 8.68 12.98
N THR A 126 14.19 9.84 13.33
CA THR A 126 12.76 10.07 13.31
C THR A 126 12.44 11.19 12.33
N LEU A 127 11.52 10.91 11.40
CA LEU A 127 10.81 11.87 10.56
C LEU A 127 9.41 12.10 11.13
N GLU A 128 8.63 12.96 10.50
CA GLU A 128 7.24 13.13 10.85
C GLU A 128 6.37 11.96 10.35
N GLU A 129 5.29 11.69 11.05
CA GLU A 129 4.36 10.59 10.79
C GLU A 129 3.78 10.62 9.36
N SER A 130 3.69 9.44 8.75
CA SER A 130 3.10 9.23 7.42
C SER A 130 1.71 8.60 7.54
N LYS A 131 0.68 9.41 7.82
CA LYS A 131 -0.68 8.94 8.18
C LYS A 131 -1.31 7.99 7.16
N VAL A 132 -1.25 8.33 5.87
CA VAL A 132 -1.97 7.62 4.79
C VAL A 132 -1.08 7.23 3.61
N THR A 133 0.23 7.42 3.74
CA THR A 133 1.21 7.18 2.68
C THR A 133 2.18 6.08 3.08
N VAL A 134 2.75 5.43 2.06
CA VAL A 134 3.80 4.43 2.22
C VAL A 134 5.05 4.97 1.58
N PHE A 135 6.02 5.43 2.39
CA PHE A 135 7.31 5.84 1.91
C PHE A 135 8.31 4.70 2.08
N SER A 136 9.01 4.39 1.00
CA SER A 136 10.13 3.45 1.03
C SER A 136 11.42 4.22 1.23
N PRO A 137 12.22 3.90 2.26
CA PRO A 137 13.57 4.40 2.33
C PRO A 137 14.37 3.84 1.15
N LEU A 138 15.39 4.56 0.74
CA LEU A 138 16.23 4.16 -0.39
C LEU A 138 17.70 4.36 -0.04
N PHE A 139 18.53 3.39 -0.37
CA PHE A 139 19.99 3.53 -0.33
C PHE A 139 20.52 3.64 -1.75
N GLU A 140 21.16 4.77 -2.03
CA GLU A 140 21.74 5.08 -3.33
C GLU A 140 23.00 5.93 -3.15
N ASN A 141 24.03 5.70 -3.94
CA ASN A 141 25.28 6.47 -3.96
C ASN A 141 25.88 6.76 -2.57
N GLY A 142 25.88 5.73 -1.69
CA GLY A 142 26.45 5.83 -0.34
C GLY A 142 25.63 6.65 0.66
N SER A 143 24.37 6.94 0.38
CA SER A 143 23.46 7.66 1.27
C SER A 143 22.11 6.98 1.40
N VAL A 144 21.47 7.10 2.56
CA VAL A 144 20.07 6.71 2.74
C VAL A 144 19.19 7.96 2.56
N TYR A 145 18.15 7.81 1.76
CA TYR A 145 17.12 8.83 1.54
C TYR A 145 15.80 8.38 2.12
N ALA A 146 15.11 9.29 2.80
CA ALA A 146 13.79 9.06 3.35
C ALA A 146 12.93 10.30 3.24
N ALA A 147 11.64 10.13 3.08
CA ALA A 147 10.68 11.22 2.93
C ALA A 147 9.53 11.09 3.93
N SER A 148 8.85 12.20 4.22
CA SER A 148 7.64 12.25 5.02
C SER A 148 6.55 13.08 4.36
N THR A 149 5.33 12.92 4.82
CA THR A 149 4.13 13.55 4.21
C THR A 149 4.18 15.08 4.28
N ASN A 150 4.81 15.67 5.30
CA ASN A 150 4.97 17.13 5.46
C ASN A 150 5.91 17.78 4.44
N GLY A 151 6.53 16.98 3.56
CA GLY A 151 7.45 17.48 2.54
C GLY A 151 8.91 17.46 2.92
N GLU A 152 9.27 16.86 4.04
CA GLU A 152 10.64 16.67 4.43
C GLU A 152 11.27 15.51 3.68
N LEU A 153 12.49 15.72 3.18
CA LEU A 153 13.33 14.72 2.54
C LEU A 153 14.69 14.74 3.20
N LEU A 154 15.08 13.65 3.84
CA LEU A 154 16.35 13.49 4.54
C LEU A 154 17.37 12.75 3.70
N ARG A 155 18.63 13.19 3.82
CA ARG A 155 19.83 12.45 3.42
C ARG A 155 20.59 12.05 4.66
N ILE A 156 20.90 10.77 4.81
CA ILE A 156 21.44 10.17 6.04
C ILE A 156 22.67 9.35 5.68
N ASP A 157 23.69 9.44 6.49
CA ASP A 157 24.88 8.59 6.43
C ASP A 157 24.51 7.15 6.83
N PRO A 158 24.75 6.14 5.99
CA PRO A 158 24.27 4.77 6.21
C PRO A 158 24.96 4.06 7.38
N VAL A 159 26.13 4.54 7.80
CA VAL A 159 26.93 3.90 8.87
C VAL A 159 26.56 4.48 10.24
N SER A 160 26.50 5.81 10.33
CA SER A 160 26.30 6.51 11.61
C SER A 160 24.88 6.93 11.89
N GLY A 161 23.99 6.90 10.89
CA GLY A 161 22.63 7.45 11.00
C GLY A 161 22.58 8.99 11.08
N LYS A 162 23.72 9.68 10.94
CA LYS A 162 23.75 11.14 10.99
C LYS A 162 23.13 11.74 9.74
N GLN A 163 22.26 12.72 9.94
CA GLN A 163 21.73 13.52 8.85
C GLN A 163 22.85 14.30 8.18
N SER A 164 23.04 14.08 6.88
CA SER A 164 24.03 14.78 6.05
C SER A 164 23.40 15.87 5.17
N GLY A 165 22.07 15.93 5.08
CA GLY A 165 21.31 16.95 4.37
C GLY A 165 19.80 16.81 4.58
N SER A 166 19.07 17.91 4.31
CA SER A 166 17.61 17.91 4.27
C SER A 166 17.10 18.87 3.22
N ILE A 167 15.94 18.53 2.66
CA ILE A 167 15.19 19.37 1.72
C ILE A 167 13.77 19.49 2.26
N GLN A 168 13.26 20.73 2.33
CA GLN A 168 11.85 20.99 2.61
C GLN A 168 11.16 21.36 1.30
N THR A 169 10.33 20.44 0.77
CA THR A 169 9.74 20.55 -0.56
C THR A 169 8.58 21.53 -0.65
N LYS A 170 8.02 21.97 0.48
CA LYS A 170 6.81 22.81 0.58
C LYS A 170 5.55 22.17 -0.02
N SER A 171 5.57 20.85 -0.32
CA SER A 171 4.48 20.07 -0.87
C SER A 171 4.18 18.90 0.04
N GLN A 172 2.91 18.53 0.20
CA GLN A 172 2.53 17.29 0.86
C GLN A 172 2.88 16.12 -0.06
N LEU A 173 3.92 15.37 0.32
CA LEU A 173 4.38 14.23 -0.45
C LEU A 173 3.48 13.02 -0.24
N SER A 174 3.39 12.18 -1.27
CA SER A 174 2.60 10.95 -1.25
C SER A 174 3.32 9.74 -1.84
N GLY A 175 4.41 9.95 -2.57
CA GLY A 175 5.23 8.90 -3.18
C GLY A 175 6.70 9.27 -3.21
N GLY A 176 7.55 8.34 -2.85
CA GLY A 176 8.99 8.50 -2.82
C GLY A 176 9.65 7.52 -1.84
N VAL A 177 10.96 7.48 -1.79
CA VAL A 177 11.94 8.26 -2.57
C VAL A 177 12.32 7.47 -3.83
N GLY A 178 12.33 8.12 -4.98
CA GLY A 178 12.91 7.59 -6.21
C GLY A 178 14.25 8.26 -6.50
N THR A 179 15.11 7.59 -7.25
CA THR A 179 16.41 8.12 -7.70
C THR A 179 16.70 7.71 -9.14
N GLY A 180 17.81 8.17 -9.63
CA GLY A 180 18.41 7.87 -10.93
C GLY A 180 18.83 9.14 -11.64
N GLU A 181 19.76 9.03 -12.58
CA GLU A 181 20.31 10.14 -13.36
C GLU A 181 20.89 11.28 -12.48
N GLY A 182 21.36 10.98 -11.25
CA GLY A 182 21.86 11.97 -10.30
C GLY A 182 20.76 12.83 -9.66
N MET A 183 19.52 12.35 -9.67
CA MET A 183 18.35 13.04 -9.11
C MET A 183 17.72 12.28 -7.96
N ILE A 184 17.11 13.04 -7.05
CA ILE A 184 16.16 12.55 -6.06
C ILE A 184 14.75 12.96 -6.49
N LEU A 185 13.84 12.02 -6.55
CA LEU A 185 12.51 12.17 -7.11
C LEU A 185 11.45 11.91 -6.04
N VAL A 186 10.46 12.80 -5.95
CA VAL A 186 9.30 12.62 -5.07
C VAL A 186 8.02 13.06 -5.77
N GLY A 187 6.92 12.44 -5.37
CA GLY A 187 5.58 12.75 -5.83
C GLY A 187 4.70 13.31 -4.73
N SER A 188 3.66 14.07 -5.09
CA SER A 188 2.71 14.67 -4.16
C SER A 188 1.27 14.19 -4.38
N PHE A 189 0.41 14.40 -3.38
CA PHE A 189 -1.04 14.18 -3.48
C PHE A 189 -1.72 15.02 -4.58
N LYS A 190 -1.13 16.14 -4.95
CA LYS A 190 -1.66 17.03 -5.99
C LYS A 190 -1.08 16.74 -7.38
N GLY A 191 -0.43 15.58 -7.56
CA GLY A 191 0.16 15.20 -8.84
C GLY A 191 1.43 15.98 -9.21
N GLN A 192 2.09 16.62 -8.25
CA GLN A 192 3.36 17.28 -8.51
C GLN A 192 4.48 16.26 -8.41
N VAL A 193 5.34 16.22 -9.42
CA VAL A 193 6.60 15.47 -9.44
C VAL A 193 7.72 16.47 -9.30
N LEU A 194 8.60 16.25 -8.32
CA LEU A 194 9.73 17.12 -7.99
C LEU A 194 11.02 16.35 -8.19
N ALA A 195 11.97 16.94 -8.92
CA ALA A 195 13.31 16.41 -9.10
C ALA A 195 14.33 17.36 -8.46
N TYR A 196 15.17 16.82 -7.61
CA TYR A 196 16.25 17.53 -6.93
C TYR A 196 17.61 16.97 -7.36
N ASP A 197 18.60 17.83 -7.50
CA ASP A 197 19.99 17.39 -7.70
C ASP A 197 20.47 16.64 -6.44
N GLU A 198 20.91 15.41 -6.63
CA GLU A 198 21.29 14.51 -5.53
C GLU A 198 22.46 15.05 -4.72
N ARG A 199 23.39 15.81 -5.33
CA ARG A 199 24.61 16.29 -4.68
C ARG A 199 24.38 17.50 -3.78
N ASN A 200 23.54 18.45 -4.23
CA ASN A 200 23.37 19.75 -3.57
C ASN A 200 21.93 20.05 -3.11
N GLY A 201 20.97 19.17 -3.40
CA GLY A 201 19.57 19.30 -2.98
C GLY A 201 18.80 20.43 -3.68
N LYS A 202 19.33 21.01 -4.77
CA LYS A 202 18.64 22.05 -5.51
C LYS A 202 17.53 21.47 -6.37
N LEU A 203 16.37 22.15 -6.40
CA LEU A 203 15.30 21.80 -7.30
C LEU A 203 15.75 21.98 -8.76
N LEU A 204 15.72 20.91 -9.53
CA LEU A 204 16.05 20.92 -10.95
C LEU A 204 14.81 21.30 -11.78
N TRP A 205 13.70 20.63 -11.51
CA TRP A 205 12.42 20.89 -12.15
C TRP A 205 11.24 20.38 -11.33
N SER A 206 10.05 20.89 -11.69
CA SER A 206 8.77 20.45 -11.13
C SER A 206 7.77 20.32 -12.25
N THR A 207 7.05 19.20 -12.31
CA THR A 207 6.05 18.91 -13.33
C THR A 207 4.77 18.39 -12.69
N HIS A 208 3.61 18.74 -13.26
CA HIS A 208 2.33 18.19 -12.84
C HIS A 208 1.87 17.06 -13.76
N VAL A 209 1.42 15.97 -13.17
CA VAL A 209 0.77 14.83 -13.81
C VAL A 209 -0.74 14.84 -13.50
N SER A 210 -1.49 13.80 -13.90
CA SER A 210 -2.95 13.82 -13.85
C SER A 210 -3.55 13.87 -12.45
N THR A 211 -2.95 13.14 -11.50
CA THR A 211 -3.44 13.01 -10.12
C THR A 211 -2.30 12.61 -9.18
N GLU A 212 -2.62 12.20 -7.98
CA GLU A 212 -1.66 11.80 -6.94
C GLU A 212 -0.62 10.79 -7.44
N VAL A 213 0.62 10.93 -6.95
CA VAL A 213 1.74 10.03 -7.22
C VAL A 213 2.02 9.26 -5.95
N LEU A 214 1.61 7.99 -5.88
CA LEU A 214 1.68 7.16 -4.66
C LEU A 214 2.91 6.26 -4.62
N SER A 215 3.59 6.06 -5.74
CA SER A 215 4.80 5.25 -5.85
C SER A 215 6.02 6.12 -6.12
N PRO A 216 7.22 5.66 -5.76
CA PRO A 216 8.45 6.35 -6.14
C PRO A 216 8.55 6.49 -7.66
N PRO A 217 8.80 7.70 -8.19
CA PRO A 217 9.20 7.86 -9.60
C PRO A 217 10.55 7.18 -9.83
N TYR A 218 10.77 6.68 -11.04
CA TYR A 218 12.02 6.01 -11.40
C TYR A 218 12.70 6.70 -12.59
N ALA A 219 14.01 7.02 -12.45
CA ALA A 219 14.78 7.63 -13.54
C ALA A 219 15.79 6.66 -14.14
N GLY A 220 15.90 6.67 -15.46
CA GLY A 220 16.87 5.90 -16.23
C GLY A 220 16.73 6.15 -17.72
N ASN A 221 17.84 6.00 -18.46
CA ASN A 221 17.91 6.18 -19.91
C ASN A 221 17.39 7.54 -20.37
N GLY A 222 17.68 8.62 -19.61
CA GLY A 222 17.23 9.99 -19.91
C GLY A 222 15.76 10.27 -19.64
N MET A 223 15.05 9.37 -18.98
CA MET A 223 13.62 9.49 -18.70
C MET A 223 13.31 9.28 -17.22
N VAL A 224 12.23 9.94 -16.76
CA VAL A 224 11.60 9.70 -15.47
C VAL A 224 10.22 9.11 -15.70
N ILE A 225 9.99 7.91 -15.19
CA ILE A 225 8.71 7.22 -15.29
C ILE A 225 7.94 7.40 -13.99
N VAL A 226 6.71 7.86 -14.14
CA VAL A 226 5.80 8.19 -13.02
C VAL A 226 4.48 7.47 -13.22
N ARG A 227 4.03 6.76 -12.19
CA ARG A 227 2.69 6.18 -12.14
C ARG A 227 1.78 7.02 -11.25
N THR A 228 0.56 7.29 -11.71
CA THR A 228 -0.45 8.06 -10.98
C THR A 228 -1.56 7.18 -10.44
N GLY A 229 -2.29 7.67 -9.43
CA GLY A 229 -3.36 6.94 -8.76
C GLY A 229 -4.54 6.56 -9.70
N ASP A 230 -4.74 7.28 -10.80
CA ASP A 230 -5.73 6.98 -11.84
C ASP A 230 -5.24 5.92 -12.87
N GLY A 231 -4.11 5.27 -12.60
CA GLY A 231 -3.58 4.19 -13.43
C GLY A 231 -2.84 4.64 -14.69
N ARG A 232 -2.55 5.94 -14.84
CA ARG A 232 -1.72 6.42 -15.95
C ARG A 232 -0.24 6.24 -15.65
N ILE A 233 0.54 6.10 -16.71
CA ILE A 233 2.00 6.11 -16.67
C ILE A 233 2.49 7.26 -17.56
N PHE A 234 3.30 8.13 -16.96
CA PHE A 234 3.92 9.27 -17.63
C PHE A 234 5.41 9.01 -17.82
N SER A 235 5.94 9.34 -18.99
CA SER A 235 7.36 9.53 -19.18
C SER A 235 7.66 11.02 -19.27
N LEU A 236 8.60 11.44 -18.45
CA LEU A 236 9.12 12.80 -18.43
C LEU A 236 10.60 12.77 -18.85
N GLU A 237 11.04 13.80 -19.53
CA GLU A 237 12.45 13.98 -19.86
C GLU A 237 13.25 14.25 -18.58
N ALA A 238 14.29 13.48 -18.30
CA ALA A 238 15.05 13.57 -17.05
C ALA A 238 15.67 14.96 -16.83
N SER A 239 16.15 15.60 -17.90
CA SER A 239 16.81 16.92 -17.82
C SER A 239 15.88 18.11 -17.56
N SER A 240 14.57 18.00 -17.92
CA SER A 240 13.66 19.15 -17.95
C SER A 240 12.31 18.93 -17.31
N GLY A 241 11.95 17.67 -17.01
CA GLY A 241 10.61 17.27 -16.56
C GLY A 241 9.52 17.41 -17.65
N LYS A 242 9.88 17.70 -18.90
CA LYS A 242 8.91 17.79 -19.98
C LYS A 242 8.35 16.41 -20.30
N ARG A 243 7.02 16.34 -20.47
CA ARG A 243 6.33 15.10 -20.84
C ARG A 243 6.72 14.64 -22.23
N LYS A 244 7.16 13.37 -22.32
CA LYS A 244 7.46 12.68 -23.57
C LYS A 244 6.24 11.93 -24.09
N TRP A 245 5.65 11.07 -23.25
CA TRP A 245 4.48 10.28 -23.57
C TRP A 245 3.61 10.01 -22.33
N ILE A 246 2.39 9.58 -22.57
CA ILE A 246 1.45 9.07 -21.55
C ILE A 246 0.89 7.75 -22.05
N TYR A 247 0.83 6.77 -21.16
CA TYR A 247 0.04 5.57 -21.34
C TYR A 247 -1.15 5.58 -20.38
N GLN A 248 -2.33 5.19 -20.87
CA GLN A 248 -3.53 5.02 -20.05
C GLN A 248 -4.08 3.62 -20.28
N GLY A 249 -4.02 2.76 -19.26
CA GLY A 249 -4.67 1.47 -19.24
C GLY A 249 -6.19 1.58 -18.99
N ALA A 250 -6.93 0.54 -19.33
CA ALA A 250 -8.32 0.42 -18.91
C ALA A 250 -8.37 0.15 -17.40
N THR A 251 -9.18 0.93 -16.68
CA THR A 251 -9.34 0.79 -15.23
C THR A 251 -10.77 0.31 -14.94
N PRO A 252 -10.97 -0.80 -14.21
CA PRO A 252 -12.29 -1.22 -13.73
C PRO A 252 -12.93 -0.16 -12.81
N ALA A 253 -14.25 -0.24 -12.65
CA ALA A 253 -14.99 0.69 -11.80
C ALA A 253 -14.60 0.60 -10.32
N LEU A 254 -14.15 -0.57 -9.86
CA LEU A 254 -13.67 -0.82 -8.50
C LEU A 254 -12.24 -1.36 -8.56
N THR A 255 -11.34 -0.72 -7.83
CA THR A 255 -9.91 -1.10 -7.76
C THR A 255 -9.38 -0.89 -6.36
N VAL A 256 -8.37 -1.67 -5.98
CA VAL A 256 -7.62 -1.45 -4.73
C VAL A 256 -6.68 -0.25 -4.91
N ARG A 257 -6.64 0.65 -3.92
CA ARG A 257 -5.64 1.71 -3.90
C ARG A 257 -4.25 1.10 -3.88
N SER A 258 -3.44 1.42 -4.87
CA SER A 258 -2.15 0.79 -5.10
C SER A 258 -1.00 1.78 -4.95
N PHE A 259 0.04 1.36 -4.24
CA PHE A 259 1.33 2.03 -4.16
C PHE A 259 2.36 1.41 -5.11
N ALA A 260 1.92 0.54 -6.01
CA ALA A 260 2.79 -0.10 -6.99
C ALA A 260 3.37 0.93 -7.97
N GLY A 261 4.66 0.90 -8.10
CA GLY A 261 5.40 1.64 -9.13
C GLY A 261 5.50 0.87 -10.44
N VAL A 262 6.52 1.20 -11.19
CA VAL A 262 6.90 0.52 -12.43
C VAL A 262 8.29 -0.08 -12.27
N ALA A 263 8.53 -1.24 -12.88
CA ALA A 263 9.87 -1.80 -13.05
C ALA A 263 10.39 -1.43 -14.44
N MET A 264 11.67 -1.12 -14.52
CA MET A 264 12.34 -0.85 -15.80
C MET A 264 13.49 -1.86 -15.99
N SER A 265 13.58 -2.41 -17.16
CA SER A 265 14.72 -3.26 -17.56
C SER A 265 14.86 -3.26 -19.06
N ASN A 266 16.09 -3.17 -19.54
CA ASN A 266 16.38 -2.96 -20.96
C ASN A 266 15.61 -1.71 -21.44
N ASP A 267 14.96 -1.76 -22.58
CA ASP A 267 14.16 -0.67 -23.14
C ASP A 267 12.66 -0.81 -22.83
N MET A 268 12.31 -1.48 -21.72
CA MET A 268 10.94 -1.79 -21.34
C MET A 268 10.57 -1.23 -19.99
N VAL A 269 9.29 -0.85 -19.84
CA VAL A 269 8.64 -0.46 -18.60
C VAL A 269 7.54 -1.48 -18.29
N PHE A 270 7.63 -2.16 -17.15
CA PHE A 270 6.66 -3.14 -16.70
C PHE A 270 5.78 -2.55 -15.60
N ALA A 271 4.47 -2.70 -15.74
CA ALA A 271 3.50 -2.21 -14.75
C ALA A 271 2.35 -3.18 -14.57
N GLY A 272 1.98 -3.41 -13.29
CA GLY A 272 0.79 -4.16 -12.94
C GLY A 272 -0.45 -3.26 -12.93
N PHE A 273 -1.59 -3.77 -13.37
CA PHE A 273 -2.85 -3.03 -13.43
C PHE A 273 -3.96 -3.77 -12.69
N ALA A 274 -5.04 -3.04 -12.46
CA ALA A 274 -6.29 -3.61 -11.98
C ALA A 274 -6.85 -4.64 -12.98
N GLY A 275 -7.61 -5.61 -12.48
CA GLY A 275 -8.10 -6.74 -13.27
C GLY A 275 -7.01 -7.77 -13.58
N GLY A 276 -5.90 -7.77 -12.83
CA GLY A 276 -4.84 -8.78 -12.90
C GLY A 276 -3.98 -8.72 -14.17
N LYS A 277 -3.82 -7.55 -14.76
CA LYS A 277 -3.06 -7.36 -16.00
C LYS A 277 -1.64 -6.87 -15.72
N LEU A 278 -0.66 -7.47 -16.38
CA LEU A 278 0.71 -7.00 -16.47
C LEU A 278 0.95 -6.48 -17.88
N ILE A 279 1.49 -5.28 -18.01
CA ILE A 279 1.83 -4.70 -19.31
C ILE A 279 3.33 -4.41 -19.40
N ALA A 280 3.84 -4.48 -20.61
CA ALA A 280 5.15 -3.97 -20.99
C ALA A 280 4.99 -2.87 -22.02
N LEU A 281 5.60 -1.73 -21.75
CA LEU A 281 5.66 -0.59 -22.67
C LEU A 281 7.08 -0.40 -23.17
N ASN A 282 7.22 0.02 -24.40
CA ASN A 282 8.49 0.51 -24.90
C ASN A 282 8.87 1.81 -24.19
N LEU A 283 10.03 1.88 -23.58
CA LEU A 283 10.49 3.00 -22.79
C LEU A 283 10.56 4.31 -23.60
N ALA A 284 11.01 4.25 -24.84
CA ALA A 284 11.20 5.45 -25.66
C ALA A 284 9.90 6.06 -26.15
N SER A 285 8.91 5.24 -26.51
CA SER A 285 7.67 5.67 -27.16
C SER A 285 6.41 5.58 -26.27
N GLY A 286 6.43 4.78 -25.20
CA GLY A 286 5.24 4.46 -24.41
C GLY A 286 4.25 3.55 -25.13
N SER A 287 4.60 3.00 -26.31
CA SER A 287 3.75 2.06 -27.01
C SER A 287 3.67 0.72 -26.28
N LEU A 288 2.51 0.12 -26.31
CA LEU A 288 2.30 -1.23 -25.74
C LEU A 288 3.10 -2.24 -26.55
N ALA A 289 4.04 -2.92 -25.89
CA ALA A 289 4.78 -4.03 -26.47
C ALA A 289 3.99 -5.33 -26.34
N TRP A 290 3.50 -5.62 -25.12
CA TRP A 290 2.61 -6.74 -24.84
C TRP A 290 1.79 -6.52 -23.57
N GLU A 291 0.67 -7.23 -23.47
CA GLU A 291 -0.19 -7.34 -22.29
C GLU A 291 -0.36 -8.82 -21.94
N ALA A 292 -0.19 -9.17 -20.67
CA ALA A 292 -0.39 -10.50 -20.15
C ALA A 292 -1.37 -10.52 -18.97
N VAL A 293 -2.08 -11.63 -18.81
CA VAL A 293 -3.03 -11.82 -17.70
C VAL A 293 -2.35 -12.65 -16.62
N VAL A 294 -2.02 -12.02 -15.50
CA VAL A 294 -1.49 -12.69 -14.30
C VAL A 294 -2.61 -13.48 -13.62
N ALA A 295 -3.77 -12.86 -13.41
CA ALA A 295 -4.94 -13.50 -12.81
C ALA A 295 -6.22 -12.97 -13.44
N ARG A 296 -7.27 -13.79 -13.44
CA ARG A 296 -8.58 -13.38 -13.95
C ARG A 296 -9.54 -13.16 -12.80
N PRO A 297 -10.37 -12.10 -12.83
CA PRO A 297 -11.43 -11.88 -11.86
C PRO A 297 -12.34 -13.10 -11.72
N LYS A 298 -12.58 -13.53 -10.47
CA LYS A 298 -13.45 -14.66 -10.14
C LYS A 298 -14.41 -14.22 -9.04
N GLY A 299 -15.66 -14.69 -9.07
CA GLY A 299 -16.67 -14.41 -8.04
C GLY A 299 -17.98 -13.88 -8.60
N ALA A 300 -19.00 -13.83 -7.75
CA ALA A 300 -20.34 -13.40 -8.08
C ALA A 300 -20.54 -11.89 -7.86
N THR A 301 -19.83 -11.32 -6.88
CA THR A 301 -19.91 -9.91 -6.52
C THR A 301 -18.74 -9.11 -7.11
N GLU A 302 -18.90 -7.79 -7.25
CA GLU A 302 -17.83 -6.91 -7.71
C GLU A 302 -16.62 -6.94 -6.76
N LEU A 303 -16.83 -7.10 -5.45
CA LEU A 303 -15.76 -7.20 -4.45
C LEU A 303 -14.94 -8.50 -4.60
N GLU A 304 -15.61 -9.63 -4.83
CA GLU A 304 -14.93 -10.91 -5.09
C GLU A 304 -14.15 -10.90 -6.40
N ARG A 305 -14.55 -10.07 -7.35
CA ARG A 305 -13.92 -9.93 -8.66
C ARG A 305 -12.72 -9.00 -8.68
N ILE A 306 -12.43 -8.30 -7.57
CA ILE A 306 -11.22 -7.49 -7.48
C ILE A 306 -10.02 -8.42 -7.58
N THR A 307 -9.22 -8.24 -8.63
CA THR A 307 -8.01 -9.02 -8.90
C THR A 307 -6.97 -8.06 -9.44
N ASP A 308 -6.29 -7.35 -8.52
CA ASP A 308 -5.44 -6.23 -8.88
C ASP A 308 -3.97 -6.56 -8.60
N ILE A 309 -3.06 -6.13 -9.49
CA ILE A 309 -1.63 -6.16 -9.22
C ILE A 309 -1.31 -4.86 -8.48
N THR A 310 -1.22 -4.95 -7.15
CA THR A 310 -1.04 -3.82 -6.24
C THR A 310 0.41 -3.59 -5.84
N SER A 311 1.31 -4.47 -6.25
CA SER A 311 2.73 -4.44 -5.93
C SER A 311 3.61 -4.21 -7.16
N LEU A 312 4.86 -3.82 -6.91
CA LEU A 312 5.85 -3.63 -7.96
C LEU A 312 6.17 -4.98 -8.64
N PRO A 313 6.06 -5.10 -9.96
CA PRO A 313 6.61 -6.24 -10.69
C PRO A 313 8.12 -6.34 -10.48
N VAL A 314 8.67 -7.55 -10.50
CA VAL A 314 10.13 -7.77 -10.42
C VAL A 314 10.66 -8.38 -11.70
N THR A 315 11.83 -7.97 -12.12
CA THR A 315 12.46 -8.46 -13.37
C THR A 315 13.97 -8.56 -13.20
N ASP A 316 14.56 -9.53 -13.88
CA ASP A 316 16.02 -9.67 -14.06
C ASP A 316 16.47 -9.35 -15.50
N GLY A 317 15.55 -8.82 -16.31
CA GLY A 317 15.78 -8.50 -17.71
C GLY A 317 15.48 -9.66 -18.70
N GLN A 318 15.40 -10.90 -18.24
CA GLN A 318 15.00 -12.06 -19.03
C GLN A 318 13.54 -12.44 -18.77
N GLN A 319 13.14 -12.41 -17.52
CA GLN A 319 11.75 -12.64 -17.12
C GLN A 319 11.24 -11.54 -16.19
N VAL A 320 9.93 -11.40 -16.18
CA VAL A 320 9.20 -10.49 -15.29
C VAL A 320 8.13 -11.25 -14.55
N CYS A 321 8.07 -11.07 -13.23
CA CYS A 321 7.08 -11.70 -12.37
C CYS A 321 6.20 -10.66 -11.71
N ALA A 322 4.91 -10.97 -11.57
CA ALA A 322 3.94 -10.16 -10.84
C ALA A 322 2.98 -11.04 -10.06
N VAL A 323 2.47 -10.51 -8.96
CA VAL A 323 1.47 -11.19 -8.11
C VAL A 323 0.23 -10.32 -7.96
N ALA A 324 -0.93 -10.95 -8.01
CA ALA A 324 -2.21 -10.27 -7.88
C ALA A 324 -2.85 -10.52 -6.52
N TYR A 325 -3.54 -9.51 -6.02
CA TYR A 325 -4.48 -9.64 -4.91
C TYR A 325 -5.67 -10.51 -5.35
N GLN A 326 -6.14 -11.43 -4.50
CA GLN A 326 -7.18 -12.44 -4.79
C GLN A 326 -6.94 -13.22 -6.10
N GLY A 327 -5.67 -13.47 -6.41
CA GLY A 327 -5.30 -14.06 -7.69
C GLY A 327 -4.19 -15.09 -7.59
N ARG A 328 -3.12 -14.84 -8.32
CA ARG A 328 -1.95 -15.71 -8.41
C ARG A 328 -0.68 -14.94 -8.73
N ILE A 329 0.46 -15.58 -8.54
CA ILE A 329 1.72 -15.15 -9.13
C ILE A 329 1.84 -15.74 -10.53
N ALA A 330 2.41 -14.99 -11.45
CA ALA A 330 2.85 -15.49 -12.74
C ALA A 330 4.15 -14.80 -13.17
N CYS A 331 4.99 -15.55 -13.85
CA CYS A 331 6.22 -15.07 -14.48
C CYS A 331 6.13 -15.25 -15.99
N PHE A 332 6.66 -14.27 -16.70
CA PHE A 332 6.59 -14.16 -18.14
C PHE A 332 7.98 -13.89 -18.71
N ASP A 333 8.23 -14.33 -19.92
CA ASP A 333 9.35 -13.87 -20.71
C ASP A 333 9.26 -12.35 -20.91
N ALA A 334 10.29 -11.63 -20.53
CA ALA A 334 10.24 -10.16 -20.47
C ALA A 334 10.09 -9.51 -21.86
N ALA A 335 10.63 -10.16 -22.91
CA ALA A 335 10.60 -9.62 -24.26
C ALA A 335 9.27 -9.89 -24.98
N SER A 336 8.72 -11.09 -24.82
CA SER A 336 7.55 -11.56 -25.57
C SER A 336 6.23 -11.52 -24.79
N GLY A 337 6.28 -11.49 -23.44
CA GLY A 337 5.10 -11.63 -22.59
C GLY A 337 4.54 -13.06 -22.53
N ASN A 338 5.23 -14.05 -23.06
CA ASN A 338 4.81 -15.45 -22.95
C ASN A 338 4.92 -15.93 -21.51
N GLN A 339 3.84 -16.55 -21.01
CA GLN A 339 3.81 -17.08 -19.65
C GLN A 339 4.79 -18.25 -19.51
N LEU A 340 5.72 -18.14 -18.56
CA LEU A 340 6.64 -19.21 -18.20
C LEU A 340 6.00 -20.18 -17.21
N TRP A 341 5.45 -19.64 -16.14
CA TRP A 341 4.73 -20.41 -15.11
C TRP A 341 3.76 -19.52 -14.32
N ALA A 342 2.86 -20.15 -13.57
CA ALA A 342 1.98 -19.47 -12.63
C ALA A 342 1.59 -20.38 -11.46
N ARG A 343 1.33 -19.80 -10.28
CA ARG A 343 0.87 -20.49 -9.05
C ARG A 343 -0.20 -19.69 -8.34
N ASP A 344 -1.17 -20.38 -7.76
CA ASP A 344 -2.23 -19.75 -6.98
C ASP A 344 -1.65 -19.24 -5.65
N VAL A 345 -1.66 -17.95 -5.45
CA VAL A 345 -1.24 -17.23 -4.25
C VAL A 345 -1.76 -15.80 -4.30
N SER A 346 -2.28 -15.30 -3.20
CA SER A 346 -2.79 -13.94 -3.10
C SER A 346 -1.80 -13.05 -2.37
N SER A 347 -1.43 -11.91 -2.96
CA SER A 347 -0.56 -10.93 -2.31
C SER A 347 -0.93 -9.51 -2.69
N ASN A 348 -1.09 -8.66 -1.68
CA ASN A 348 -1.11 -7.21 -1.82
C ASN A 348 0.23 -6.55 -1.44
N ALA A 349 1.09 -7.27 -0.73
CA ALA A 349 2.41 -6.80 -0.34
C ALA A 349 3.40 -6.83 -1.51
N GLY A 350 3.56 -8.00 -2.15
CA GLY A 350 4.42 -8.14 -3.31
C GLY A 350 5.45 -9.26 -3.20
N LEU A 351 6.49 -9.12 -4.03
CA LEU A 351 7.46 -10.17 -4.29
C LEU A 351 8.87 -9.61 -4.42
N ALA A 352 9.86 -10.51 -4.29
CA ALA A 352 11.25 -10.27 -4.65
C ALA A 352 11.76 -11.44 -5.48
N MET A 353 12.81 -11.25 -6.27
CA MET A 353 13.40 -12.26 -7.11
C MET A 353 14.93 -12.19 -7.06
N ASP A 354 15.56 -13.34 -6.96
CA ASP A 354 17.00 -13.48 -7.12
C ASP A 354 17.36 -14.39 -8.32
N GLU A 355 18.57 -14.90 -8.32
CA GLU A 355 19.05 -15.79 -9.36
C GLU A 355 18.27 -17.11 -9.42
N TYR A 356 17.81 -17.63 -8.26
CA TYR A 356 17.23 -18.98 -8.13
C TYR A 356 15.74 -18.97 -7.80
N TYR A 357 15.25 -17.99 -7.04
CA TYR A 357 13.93 -18.02 -6.43
C TYR A 357 13.14 -16.74 -6.62
N VAL A 358 11.83 -16.89 -6.56
CA VAL A 358 10.86 -15.80 -6.40
C VAL A 358 10.19 -15.95 -5.03
N TYR A 359 10.28 -14.92 -4.21
CA TYR A 359 9.74 -14.87 -2.85
C TYR A 359 8.48 -14.02 -2.83
N VAL A 360 7.41 -14.50 -2.19
CA VAL A 360 6.13 -13.81 -2.12
C VAL A 360 5.69 -13.65 -0.67
N SER A 361 5.40 -12.43 -0.25
CA SER A 361 4.69 -12.16 1.01
C SER A 361 3.20 -12.33 0.76
N GLU A 362 2.62 -13.42 1.25
CA GLU A 362 1.22 -13.80 1.05
C GLU A 362 0.31 -13.03 2.02
N ASN A 363 -0.95 -12.77 1.65
CA ASN A 363 -1.89 -11.95 2.43
C ASN A 363 -2.18 -12.47 3.85
N LYS A 364 -2.09 -13.77 4.07
CA LYS A 364 -2.24 -14.36 5.40
C LYS A 364 -1.00 -14.24 6.28
N GLY A 365 0.08 -13.62 5.77
CA GLY A 365 1.33 -13.46 6.50
C GLY A 365 2.32 -14.61 6.30
N GLU A 366 2.13 -15.43 5.29
CA GLU A 366 3.09 -16.46 4.90
C GLU A 366 4.15 -15.88 3.96
N LEU A 367 5.37 -16.37 4.05
CA LEU A 367 6.41 -16.11 3.06
C LEU A 367 6.69 -17.41 2.29
N ILE A 368 6.59 -17.35 0.97
CA ILE A 368 6.73 -18.52 0.10
C ILE A 368 7.84 -18.29 -0.89
N ALA A 369 8.72 -19.28 -1.06
CA ALA A 369 9.72 -19.30 -2.12
C ALA A 369 9.32 -20.28 -3.23
N TYR A 370 9.42 -19.81 -4.46
CA TYR A 370 9.21 -20.60 -5.67
C TYR A 370 10.51 -20.70 -6.46
N ASP A 371 10.77 -21.86 -7.06
CA ASP A 371 11.85 -21.99 -8.05
C ASP A 371 11.53 -21.07 -9.23
N LYS A 372 12.50 -20.25 -9.61
CA LYS A 372 12.35 -19.23 -10.63
C LYS A 372 12.08 -19.79 -12.03
N ARG A 373 12.54 -21.03 -12.32
CA ARG A 373 12.48 -21.64 -13.65
C ARG A 373 11.10 -22.19 -13.98
N ASP A 374 10.45 -22.84 -12.99
CA ASP A 374 9.22 -23.58 -13.22
C ASP A 374 8.10 -23.26 -12.20
N GLY A 375 8.41 -22.43 -11.18
CA GLY A 375 7.48 -22.05 -10.13
C GLY A 375 7.19 -23.18 -9.14
N ALA A 376 8.01 -24.21 -9.05
CA ALA A 376 7.85 -25.21 -7.99
C ALA A 376 8.01 -24.58 -6.61
N SER A 377 7.14 -24.94 -5.66
CA SER A 377 7.27 -24.45 -4.28
C SER A 377 8.50 -25.09 -3.63
N VAL A 378 9.43 -24.25 -3.17
CA VAL A 378 10.69 -24.71 -2.52
C VAL A 378 10.51 -24.82 -1.02
N TRP A 379 9.99 -23.76 -0.41
CA TRP A 379 9.64 -23.74 1.01
C TRP A 379 8.53 -22.72 1.27
N LYS A 380 7.87 -22.89 2.41
CA LYS A 380 6.84 -22.01 2.92
C LYS A 380 7.11 -21.77 4.41
N GLN A 381 7.15 -20.49 4.78
CA GLN A 381 7.26 -20.04 6.16
C GLN A 381 5.90 -19.55 6.63
N ASP A 382 5.28 -20.25 7.58
CA ASP A 382 3.94 -19.99 8.09
C ASP A 382 3.90 -19.45 9.53
N MET A 383 5.05 -19.44 10.23
CA MET A 383 5.12 -18.92 11.62
C MET A 383 4.80 -17.42 11.70
N LEU A 384 4.80 -16.70 10.59
CA LEU A 384 4.37 -15.30 10.49
C LEU A 384 2.90 -15.15 10.04
N SER A 385 2.15 -16.25 9.97
CA SER A 385 0.71 -16.19 9.67
C SER A 385 -0.03 -15.34 10.70
N GLY A 386 -0.94 -14.48 10.22
CA GLY A 386 -1.61 -13.47 11.03
C GLY A 386 -0.90 -12.11 11.08
N PHE A 387 0.36 -12.03 10.65
CA PHE A 387 1.02 -10.76 10.45
C PHE A 387 0.91 -10.35 8.98
N ARG A 388 0.49 -9.12 8.71
CA ARG A 388 0.56 -8.57 7.36
C ARG A 388 2.00 -8.17 7.08
N LEU A 389 2.65 -8.87 6.14
CA LEU A 389 4.05 -8.66 5.83
C LEU A 389 4.25 -7.52 4.83
N SER A 390 5.40 -6.84 4.93
CA SER A 390 5.91 -5.95 3.89
C SER A 390 6.33 -6.72 2.64
N PRO A 391 6.59 -6.04 1.51
CA PRO A 391 7.33 -6.66 0.41
C PRO A 391 8.67 -7.23 0.91
N PRO A 392 9.09 -8.43 0.45
CA PRO A 392 10.35 -9.02 0.90
C PRO A 392 11.55 -8.28 0.31
N LEU A 393 12.63 -8.18 1.10
CA LEU A 393 13.94 -7.70 0.65
C LEU A 393 14.95 -8.85 0.72
N ILE A 394 15.73 -9.02 -0.33
CA ILE A 394 16.86 -9.96 -0.34
C ILE A 394 18.09 -9.27 0.22
N GLN A 395 18.65 -9.80 1.32
CA GLN A 395 19.84 -9.27 1.98
C GLN A 395 20.85 -10.38 2.28
N GLY A 396 21.80 -10.56 1.38
CA GLY A 396 22.77 -11.66 1.45
C GLY A 396 22.10 -13.04 1.53
N PRO A 397 22.38 -13.88 2.55
CA PRO A 397 21.77 -15.20 2.69
C PRO A 397 20.34 -15.15 3.29
N TYR A 398 19.78 -13.98 3.50
CA TYR A 398 18.50 -13.79 4.17
C TYR A 398 17.46 -13.08 3.30
N ILE A 399 16.20 -13.32 3.62
CA ILE A 399 15.06 -12.49 3.26
C ILE A 399 14.67 -11.68 4.48
N VAL A 400 14.51 -10.37 4.32
CA VAL A 400 13.98 -9.46 5.32
C VAL A 400 12.52 -9.21 5.02
N VAL A 401 11.65 -9.41 5.99
CA VAL A 401 10.26 -8.93 5.97
C VAL A 401 9.96 -8.14 7.25
N ALA A 402 9.13 -7.15 7.13
CA ALA A 402 8.58 -6.40 8.25
C ALA A 402 7.06 -6.63 8.34
N ASP A 403 6.43 -6.20 9.44
CA ASP A 403 5.01 -6.44 9.65
C ASP A 403 4.24 -5.21 10.18
N MET A 404 2.92 -5.36 10.28
CA MET A 404 1.98 -4.34 10.77
C MET A 404 2.15 -4.00 12.25
N LEU A 405 2.87 -4.80 13.02
CA LEU A 405 3.17 -4.54 14.43
C LEU A 405 4.58 -3.95 14.63
N GLY A 406 5.21 -3.48 13.55
CA GLY A 406 6.53 -2.85 13.61
C GLY A 406 7.67 -3.81 13.90
N ASN A 407 7.53 -5.09 13.59
CA ASN A 407 8.64 -6.02 13.75
C ASN A 407 9.32 -6.29 12.40
N VAL A 408 10.60 -6.62 12.46
CA VAL A 408 11.41 -7.06 11.32
C VAL A 408 11.92 -8.47 11.59
N SER A 409 11.91 -9.33 10.58
CA SER A 409 12.33 -10.74 10.69
C SER A 409 13.36 -11.06 9.61
N LEU A 410 14.41 -11.80 10.00
CA LEU A 410 15.39 -12.39 9.07
C LEU A 410 15.04 -13.86 8.84
N ILE A 411 14.91 -14.24 7.59
CA ILE A 411 14.50 -15.57 7.15
C ILE A 411 15.56 -16.11 6.21
N ARG A 412 16.04 -17.33 6.44
CA ARG A 412 17.03 -17.95 5.56
C ARG A 412 16.47 -18.21 4.16
N ARG A 413 17.24 -17.85 3.14
CA ARG A 413 16.84 -18.03 1.73
C ARG A 413 16.73 -19.49 1.32
N ASP A 414 17.57 -20.34 1.90
CA ASP A 414 17.72 -21.75 1.51
C ASP A 414 16.56 -22.63 2.03
N ASN A 415 16.00 -22.32 3.19
CA ASN A 415 15.05 -23.22 3.85
C ASN A 415 13.86 -22.53 4.55
N GLY A 416 13.77 -21.19 4.50
CA GLY A 416 12.67 -20.44 5.07
C GLY A 416 12.65 -20.34 6.59
N SER A 417 13.70 -20.77 7.31
CA SER A 417 13.73 -20.68 8.77
C SER A 417 13.94 -19.24 9.25
N ILE A 418 13.17 -18.80 10.26
CA ILE A 418 13.35 -17.48 10.90
C ILE A 418 14.53 -17.58 11.86
N VAL A 419 15.55 -16.76 11.67
CA VAL A 419 16.78 -16.80 12.46
C VAL A 419 16.88 -15.67 13.47
N ALA A 420 16.24 -14.54 13.22
CA ALA A 420 16.26 -13.40 14.13
C ALA A 420 15.03 -12.51 13.92
N ARG A 421 14.63 -11.78 14.98
CA ARG A 421 13.50 -10.85 14.94
C ARG A 421 13.76 -9.69 15.89
N SER A 422 13.40 -8.47 15.47
CA SER A 422 13.46 -7.27 16.31
C SER A 422 12.22 -6.42 16.11
N SER A 423 11.86 -5.67 17.14
CA SER A 423 10.78 -4.66 17.08
C SER A 423 11.37 -3.25 16.87
N THR A 424 10.56 -2.40 16.29
CA THR A 424 10.78 -0.95 16.17
C THR A 424 9.93 -0.19 17.20
N ASP A 425 9.24 0.87 16.81
CA ASP A 425 8.32 1.67 17.64
C ASP A 425 6.91 1.05 17.79
N GLY A 426 6.68 -0.14 17.21
CA GLY A 426 5.39 -0.82 17.24
C GLY A 426 4.40 -0.36 16.17
N SER A 427 4.75 0.64 15.37
CA SER A 427 3.88 1.10 14.28
C SER A 427 4.13 0.32 12.98
N PRO A 428 3.12 0.24 12.07
CA PRO A 428 3.20 -0.55 10.86
C PRO A 428 4.40 -0.24 9.97
N ILE A 429 5.01 -1.27 9.39
CA ILE A 429 6.02 -1.17 8.34
C ILE A 429 5.44 -1.80 7.08
N LEU A 430 4.98 -0.98 6.15
CA LEU A 430 4.30 -1.40 4.91
C LEU A 430 5.22 -1.34 3.69
N ALA A 431 6.22 -0.46 3.75
CA ALA A 431 7.18 -0.28 2.67
C ALA A 431 8.17 -1.44 2.61
N ARG A 432 8.73 -1.67 1.42
CA ARG A 432 9.87 -2.56 1.26
C ARG A 432 11.05 -2.02 2.08
N PRO A 433 11.72 -2.84 2.90
CA PRO A 433 13.00 -2.48 3.49
C PRO A 433 14.03 -2.14 2.40
N ALA A 434 14.96 -1.22 2.68
CA ALA A 434 16.06 -0.93 1.77
C ALA A 434 17.35 -1.61 2.22
N SER A 435 18.08 -2.18 1.25
CA SER A 435 19.37 -2.82 1.50
C SER A 435 20.43 -1.79 1.87
N LEU A 436 21.28 -2.11 2.84
CA LEU A 436 22.51 -1.40 3.17
C LEU A 436 23.71 -2.33 2.97
N PRO A 437 24.94 -1.80 2.83
CA PRO A 437 26.12 -2.66 2.70
C PRO A 437 26.29 -3.67 3.83
N ASN A 438 25.93 -3.30 5.07
CA ASN A 438 26.07 -4.13 6.26
C ASN A 438 24.74 -4.44 6.94
N GLY A 439 23.61 -4.41 6.20
CA GLY A 439 22.31 -4.63 6.78
C GLY A 439 21.15 -4.07 5.96
N PHE A 440 20.17 -3.50 6.63
CA PHE A 440 18.99 -2.93 5.97
C PHE A 440 18.38 -1.82 6.82
N VAL A 441 17.55 -1.00 6.19
CA VAL A 441 16.79 0.07 6.86
C VAL A 441 15.30 -0.08 6.55
N VAL A 442 14.46 0.19 7.54
CA VAL A 442 12.99 0.23 7.43
C VAL A 442 12.46 1.58 7.85
N GLN A 443 11.32 1.96 7.31
CA GLN A 443 10.57 3.14 7.73
C GLN A 443 9.21 2.73 8.27
N THR A 444 8.89 3.16 9.50
CA THR A 444 7.59 2.92 10.13
C THR A 444 6.58 3.98 9.75
N ARG A 445 5.30 3.70 9.92
CA ARG A 445 4.22 4.67 9.69
C ARG A 445 4.35 5.90 10.60
N SER A 446 4.79 5.73 11.84
CA SER A 446 5.06 6.85 12.76
C SER A 446 6.28 7.69 12.40
N GLY A 447 6.95 7.40 11.28
CA GLY A 447 8.10 8.16 10.77
C GLY A 447 9.45 7.70 11.32
N GLY A 448 9.50 6.63 12.11
CA GLY A 448 10.75 6.06 12.59
C GLY A 448 11.53 5.38 11.45
N LEU A 449 12.80 5.74 11.30
CA LEU A 449 13.78 5.03 10.46
C LEU A 449 14.68 4.20 11.36
N TYR A 450 14.75 2.90 11.09
CA TYR A 450 15.52 1.95 11.87
C TYR A 450 16.47 1.17 10.97
N ALA A 451 17.78 1.28 11.22
CA ALA A 451 18.77 0.47 10.54
C ALA A 451 19.19 -0.71 11.42
N PHE A 452 19.28 -1.86 10.80
CA PHE A 452 19.66 -3.11 11.43
C PHE A 452 20.87 -3.73 10.73
N GLY A 453 21.79 -4.29 11.51
CA GLY A 453 22.96 -4.99 11.01
C GLY A 453 22.65 -6.44 10.65
N VAL A 454 23.20 -6.89 9.53
CA VAL A 454 23.21 -8.30 9.14
C VAL A 454 24.67 -8.72 9.03
N THR A 455 25.12 -9.55 9.98
CA THR A 455 26.42 -10.23 9.89
C THR A 455 26.26 -11.44 8.98
N GLY A 456 27.07 -11.48 7.92
CA GLY A 456 27.12 -12.59 6.97
C GLY A 456 27.66 -13.87 7.60
#